data_af1ed5a176d3c866c77cb1585c7eed77
#
_entry.id   af1ed5a176d3c866c77cb1585c7eed77
#
_cell.length_a   1.000
_cell.length_b   1.000
_cell.length_c   1.000
_cell.angle_alpha   90.00
_cell.angle_beta   90.00
_cell.angle_gamma   90.00
#
_symmetry.space_group_name_H-M   'P 1'
#
loop_
_entity.id
_entity.type
_entity.pdbx_description
1 polymer ?
#
loop_
_entity_poly.entity_id
_entity_poly.type
_entity_poly.pdbx_seq_one_letter_code
_entity_poly.pdbx_strand_id
1 'polypeptide(L)'
;MALKKTHFGNKQIPEEEKRERVKDIFTSVADKYDLMNDLMSFGTHRLWKRFVIEKTGLRHGESAIDVAGGTADLAMLMARKVGKDGRIVVYDINMEMVEIGRDKCIDRGFVKNIEFVQGDAEAIGFDDNTFHCATIGFGIRNVTHLETALRELMRVVKPGGRVICLEFSHPTSKLFGKLYDIYSFKIIPEIGNLVTGNREAYTYLPESIRNFPSQEEFKKMMEDIGLFRVRYYNLFNGIAAVHIGIKV
;
A
#
# COMPACT_ATOMS: atom_id res chain seq x y z
N MET A 1 8.40 -26.03 19.75
CA MET A 1 7.18 -25.41 19.20
C MET A 1 7.31 -25.40 17.67
N ALA A 2 6.28 -25.83 16.92
CA ALA A 2 6.32 -25.68 15.46
C ALA A 2 6.27 -24.18 15.13
N LEU A 3 7.19 -23.72 14.25
CA LEU A 3 7.21 -22.34 13.78
C LEU A 3 5.90 -22.04 13.05
N LYS A 4 5.26 -20.94 13.39
CA LYS A 4 4.08 -20.45 12.64
C LYS A 4 4.50 -20.15 11.21
N LYS A 5 3.66 -20.51 10.24
CA LYS A 5 3.94 -20.32 8.82
C LYS A 5 3.01 -19.30 8.21
N THR A 6 3.52 -18.53 7.26
CA THR A 6 2.79 -17.54 6.47
C THR A 6 3.07 -17.71 4.98
N HIS A 7 2.27 -17.06 4.14
CA HIS A 7 2.48 -17.05 2.69
C HIS A 7 3.51 -15.97 2.28
N PHE A 8 4.44 -16.40 1.43
CA PHE A 8 5.32 -15.54 0.66
C PHE A 8 5.19 -15.93 -0.82
N GLY A 9 4.36 -15.22 -1.56
CA GLY A 9 3.86 -15.71 -2.82
C GLY A 9 3.18 -17.07 -2.63
N ASN A 10 3.50 -18.04 -3.46
CA ASN A 10 2.98 -19.41 -3.37
C ASN A 10 3.73 -20.31 -2.37
N LYS A 11 4.81 -19.81 -1.76
CA LYS A 11 5.61 -20.56 -0.79
C LYS A 11 5.09 -20.35 0.63
N GLN A 12 5.15 -21.39 1.46
CA GLN A 12 4.96 -21.27 2.91
C GLN A 12 6.31 -21.14 3.59
N ILE A 13 6.50 -20.07 4.33
CA ILE A 13 7.72 -19.75 5.07
C ILE A 13 7.40 -19.49 6.55
N PRO A 14 8.40 -19.57 7.47
CA PRO A 14 8.23 -19.05 8.83
C PRO A 14 7.80 -17.57 8.83
N GLU A 15 6.89 -17.19 9.73
CA GLU A 15 6.42 -15.79 9.85
C GLU A 15 7.58 -14.82 10.07
N GLU A 16 8.59 -15.23 10.84
CA GLU A 16 9.78 -14.43 11.18
C GLU A 16 10.60 -14.04 9.93
N GLU A 17 10.58 -14.87 8.87
CA GLU A 17 11.32 -14.61 7.64
C GLU A 17 10.61 -13.69 6.66
N LYS A 18 9.26 -13.59 6.74
CA LYS A 18 8.48 -12.89 5.71
C LYS A 18 8.88 -11.42 5.58
N ARG A 19 9.05 -10.74 6.72
CA ARG A 19 9.43 -9.33 6.78
C ARG A 19 10.73 -9.06 6.03
N GLU A 20 11.79 -9.82 6.33
CA GLU A 20 13.11 -9.63 5.70
C GLU A 20 13.07 -9.95 4.20
N ARG A 21 12.40 -11.04 3.81
CA ARG A 21 12.25 -11.39 2.39
C ARG A 21 11.49 -10.34 1.59
N VAL A 22 10.42 -9.77 2.16
CA VAL A 22 9.68 -8.68 1.52
C VAL A 22 10.56 -7.44 1.40
N LYS A 23 11.29 -7.09 2.47
CA LYS A 23 12.24 -5.97 2.46
C LYS A 23 13.29 -6.14 1.37
N ASP A 24 13.91 -7.33 1.26
CA ASP A 24 14.92 -7.63 0.24
C ASP A 24 14.37 -7.45 -1.19
N ILE A 25 13.12 -7.90 -1.44
CA ILE A 25 12.47 -7.71 -2.73
C ILE A 25 12.37 -6.22 -3.05
N PHE A 26 11.82 -5.40 -2.15
CA PHE A 26 11.62 -3.97 -2.40
C PHE A 26 12.93 -3.20 -2.52
N THR A 27 13.93 -3.54 -1.70
CA THR A 27 15.30 -3.02 -1.81
C THR A 27 15.89 -3.28 -3.20
N SER A 28 15.76 -4.51 -3.70
CA SER A 28 16.35 -4.91 -4.99
C SER A 28 15.75 -4.21 -6.21
N VAL A 29 14.58 -3.58 -6.08
CA VAL A 29 13.88 -2.90 -7.18
C VAL A 29 13.65 -1.42 -6.92
N ALA A 30 14.12 -0.90 -5.79
CA ALA A 30 13.80 0.44 -5.29
C ALA A 30 14.07 1.55 -6.31
N ASP A 31 15.24 1.56 -6.96
CA ASP A 31 15.65 2.56 -7.95
C ASP A 31 14.72 2.62 -9.18
N LYS A 32 14.08 1.49 -9.52
CA LYS A 32 13.23 1.36 -10.72
C LYS A 32 11.77 1.17 -10.38
N TYR A 33 11.42 1.29 -9.10
CA TYR A 33 10.08 1.00 -8.59
C TYR A 33 8.99 1.83 -9.29
N ASP A 34 9.17 3.13 -9.38
CA ASP A 34 8.20 4.02 -10.03
C ASP A 34 8.06 3.74 -11.53
N LEU A 35 9.18 3.50 -12.22
CA LEU A 35 9.19 3.14 -13.63
C LEU A 35 8.43 1.83 -13.87
N MET A 36 8.66 0.83 -13.04
CA MET A 36 7.95 -0.45 -13.16
C MET A 36 6.47 -0.33 -12.87
N ASN A 37 6.07 0.48 -11.88
CA ASN A 37 4.66 0.76 -11.62
C ASN A 37 3.98 1.42 -12.84
N ASP A 38 4.65 2.38 -13.49
CA ASP A 38 4.16 2.98 -14.74
C ASP A 38 4.01 1.94 -15.85
N LEU A 39 5.03 1.12 -16.08
CA LEU A 39 5.01 0.09 -17.13
C LEU A 39 3.93 -0.97 -16.89
N MET A 40 3.88 -1.55 -15.68
CA MET A 40 2.93 -2.61 -15.33
C MET A 40 1.48 -2.15 -15.30
N SER A 41 1.23 -0.90 -14.99
CA SER A 41 -0.13 -0.36 -14.91
C SER A 41 -0.51 0.51 -16.11
N PHE A 42 0.38 0.67 -17.11
CA PHE A 42 0.22 1.65 -18.18
C PHE A 42 -0.09 3.06 -17.63
N GLY A 43 0.54 3.43 -16.50
CA GLY A 43 0.34 4.70 -15.80
C GLY A 43 -0.99 4.86 -15.06
N THR A 44 -1.90 3.86 -15.12
CA THR A 44 -3.23 3.96 -14.50
C THR A 44 -3.18 4.03 -12.98
N HIS A 45 -2.12 3.50 -12.33
CA HIS A 45 -1.94 3.63 -10.88
C HIS A 45 -1.95 5.08 -10.39
N ARG A 46 -1.55 6.04 -11.27
CA ARG A 46 -1.58 7.47 -10.94
C ARG A 46 -3.02 8.00 -10.80
N LEU A 47 -3.95 7.49 -11.62
CA LEU A 47 -5.37 7.81 -11.51
C LEU A 47 -5.97 7.18 -10.26
N TRP A 48 -5.58 5.94 -9.92
CA TRP A 48 -6.03 5.27 -8.71
C TRP A 48 -5.59 6.01 -7.45
N LYS A 49 -4.32 6.47 -7.42
CA LYS A 49 -3.81 7.30 -6.31
C LYS A 49 -4.56 8.62 -6.19
N ARG A 50 -4.90 9.30 -7.29
CA ARG A 50 -5.74 10.51 -7.26
C ARG A 50 -7.13 10.22 -6.69
N PHE A 51 -7.75 9.13 -7.11
CA PHE A 51 -9.05 8.70 -6.58
C PHE A 51 -8.98 8.46 -5.05
N VAL A 52 -7.91 7.85 -4.54
CA VAL A 52 -7.68 7.72 -3.09
C VAL A 52 -7.72 9.09 -2.42
N ILE A 53 -7.00 10.09 -2.96
CA ILE A 53 -6.95 11.43 -2.37
C ILE A 53 -8.32 12.11 -2.31
N GLU A 54 -9.18 11.91 -3.30
CA GLU A 54 -10.56 12.41 -3.26
C GLU A 54 -11.34 11.80 -2.09
N LYS A 55 -11.05 10.54 -1.76
CA LYS A 55 -11.73 9.78 -0.69
C LYS A 55 -11.17 10.03 0.70
N THR A 56 -9.98 10.61 0.87
CA THR A 56 -9.38 10.88 2.19
C THR A 56 -10.25 11.76 3.08
N GLY A 57 -11.02 12.66 2.49
CA GLY A 57 -11.76 13.68 3.24
C GLY A 57 -10.87 14.75 3.88
N LEU A 58 -9.55 14.72 3.65
CA LEU A 58 -8.60 15.67 4.21
C LEU A 58 -8.92 17.11 3.82
N ARG A 59 -8.72 18.02 4.76
CA ARG A 59 -8.87 19.46 4.64
C ARG A 59 -7.52 20.16 4.84
N HIS A 60 -7.49 21.44 4.53
CA HIS A 60 -6.30 22.28 4.77
C HIS A 60 -5.93 22.26 6.28
N GLY A 61 -4.64 22.15 6.57
CA GLY A 61 -4.11 22.11 7.94
C GLY A 61 -4.22 20.74 8.66
N GLU A 62 -4.86 19.74 8.05
CA GLU A 62 -5.01 18.41 8.67
C GLU A 62 -3.76 17.54 8.52
N SER A 63 -3.69 16.47 9.33
CA SER A 63 -2.59 15.51 9.34
C SER A 63 -3.01 14.14 8.78
N ALA A 64 -2.11 13.46 8.08
CA ALA A 64 -2.29 12.08 7.65
C ALA A 64 -0.99 11.28 7.70
N ILE A 65 -1.14 9.95 7.75
CA ILE A 65 -0.04 9.00 7.65
C ILE A 65 -0.23 8.11 6.42
N ASP A 66 0.83 7.94 5.64
CA ASP A 66 0.91 7.01 4.51
C ASP A 66 1.80 5.83 4.92
N VAL A 67 1.16 4.72 5.29
CA VAL A 67 1.84 3.52 5.77
C VAL A 67 2.24 2.64 4.59
N ALA A 68 3.42 2.05 4.62
CA ALA A 68 4.11 1.48 3.46
C ALA A 68 4.14 2.50 2.30
N GLY A 69 4.48 3.76 2.66
CA GLY A 69 4.40 4.90 1.75
C GLY A 69 5.50 4.93 0.68
N GLY A 70 6.54 4.14 0.84
CA GLY A 70 7.60 3.89 -0.14
C GLY A 70 8.16 5.18 -0.73
N THR A 71 8.04 5.34 -2.05
CA THR A 71 8.51 6.52 -2.80
C THR A 71 7.61 7.76 -2.68
N ALA A 72 6.69 7.80 -1.69
CA ALA A 72 5.89 8.95 -1.27
C ALA A 72 4.87 9.51 -2.28
N ASP A 73 4.41 8.72 -3.24
CA ASP A 73 3.45 9.21 -4.24
C ASP A 73 2.11 9.67 -3.65
N LEU A 74 1.51 8.87 -2.74
CA LEU A 74 0.27 9.26 -2.05
C LEU A 74 0.54 10.44 -1.10
N ALA A 75 1.65 10.39 -0.36
CA ALA A 75 2.04 11.44 0.57
C ALA A 75 2.15 12.81 -0.11
N MET A 76 2.80 12.90 -1.27
CA MET A 76 2.88 14.16 -2.04
C MET A 76 1.52 14.67 -2.49
N LEU A 77 0.61 13.78 -2.88
CA LEU A 77 -0.74 14.17 -3.26
C LEU A 77 -1.54 14.65 -2.05
N MET A 78 -1.41 13.99 -0.89
CA MET A 78 -2.01 14.42 0.37
C MET A 78 -1.43 15.77 0.84
N ALA A 79 -0.11 15.96 0.72
CA ALA A 79 0.58 17.20 1.10
C ALA A 79 0.07 18.42 0.33
N ARG A 80 -0.22 18.25 -0.98
CA ARG A 80 -0.87 19.31 -1.78
C ARG A 80 -2.26 19.63 -1.26
N LYS A 81 -3.02 18.63 -0.82
CA LYS A 81 -4.39 18.80 -0.37
C LYS A 81 -4.48 19.48 1.00
N VAL A 82 -3.60 19.11 1.94
CA VAL A 82 -3.59 19.71 3.28
C VAL A 82 -2.85 21.07 3.33
N GLY A 83 -2.09 21.40 2.30
CA GLY A 83 -1.34 22.66 2.23
C GLY A 83 -0.16 22.71 3.19
N LYS A 84 0.47 23.90 3.27
CA LYS A 84 1.72 24.11 4.04
C LYS A 84 1.56 23.96 5.56
N ASP A 85 0.35 24.14 6.06
CA ASP A 85 0.02 24.07 7.50
C ASP A 85 -0.43 22.66 7.92
N GLY A 86 -0.57 21.75 6.95
CA GLY A 86 -0.85 20.33 7.21
C GLY A 86 0.41 19.52 7.44
N ARG A 87 0.22 18.29 7.94
CA ARG A 87 1.33 17.37 8.25
C ARG A 87 1.07 16.00 7.61
N ILE A 88 1.99 15.52 6.80
CA ILE A 88 1.96 14.17 6.23
C ILE A 88 3.17 13.39 6.72
N VAL A 89 2.93 12.16 7.17
CA VAL A 89 3.99 11.23 7.55
C VAL A 89 4.05 10.12 6.52
N VAL A 90 5.19 9.91 5.89
CA VAL A 90 5.54 8.70 5.15
C VAL A 90 6.13 7.72 6.14
N TYR A 91 5.49 6.56 6.30
CA TYR A 91 5.88 5.55 7.25
C TYR A 91 6.13 4.23 6.52
N ASP A 92 7.37 3.76 6.48
CA ASP A 92 7.74 2.54 5.77
C ASP A 92 8.81 1.75 6.51
N ILE A 93 8.78 0.44 6.38
CA ILE A 93 9.77 -0.44 6.99
C ILE A 93 11.10 -0.44 6.22
N ASN A 94 11.05 -0.13 4.92
CA ASN A 94 12.20 -0.15 4.01
C ASN A 94 12.85 1.24 3.93
N MET A 95 14.03 1.38 4.55
CA MET A 95 14.73 2.67 4.59
C MET A 95 15.16 3.17 3.21
N GLU A 96 15.54 2.29 2.30
CA GLU A 96 15.94 2.67 0.94
C GLU A 96 14.77 3.30 0.17
N MET A 97 13.56 2.71 0.30
CA MET A 97 12.35 3.30 -0.27
C MET A 97 12.04 4.67 0.34
N VAL A 98 12.24 4.83 1.65
CA VAL A 98 12.08 6.10 2.37
C VAL A 98 13.05 7.17 1.85
N GLU A 99 14.32 6.81 1.63
CA GLU A 99 15.34 7.74 1.11
C GLU A 99 15.02 8.21 -0.30
N ILE A 100 14.66 7.28 -1.21
CA ILE A 100 14.21 7.61 -2.56
C ILE A 100 12.98 8.53 -2.53
N GLY A 101 12.02 8.23 -1.64
CA GLY A 101 10.82 9.04 -1.45
C GLY A 101 11.16 10.45 -0.95
N ARG A 102 12.11 10.57 -0.04
CA ARG A 102 12.59 11.86 0.50
C ARG A 102 13.23 12.70 -0.60
N ASP A 103 14.17 12.14 -1.34
CA ASP A 103 14.85 12.86 -2.43
C ASP A 103 13.85 13.32 -3.49
N LYS A 104 12.95 12.44 -3.89
CA LYS A 104 11.85 12.75 -4.81
C LYS A 104 10.93 13.87 -4.30
N CYS A 105 10.66 13.93 -3.00
CA CYS A 105 9.88 15.01 -2.40
C CYS A 105 10.64 16.33 -2.43
N ILE A 106 11.94 16.33 -2.12
CA ILE A 106 12.83 17.51 -2.18
C ILE A 106 12.85 18.06 -3.61
N ASP A 107 13.10 17.21 -4.61
CA ASP A 107 13.14 17.58 -6.03
C ASP A 107 11.83 18.20 -6.53
N ARG A 108 10.70 17.83 -5.92
CA ARG A 108 9.37 18.35 -6.23
C ARG A 108 8.91 19.49 -5.32
N GLY A 109 9.78 19.99 -4.45
CA GLY A 109 9.52 21.13 -3.58
C GLY A 109 8.72 20.85 -2.31
N PHE A 110 8.56 19.58 -1.93
CA PHE A 110 7.90 19.19 -0.68
C PHE A 110 8.91 19.07 0.47
N VAL A 111 9.36 20.19 1.02
CA VAL A 111 10.42 20.23 2.04
C VAL A 111 9.92 20.51 3.46
N LYS A 112 8.64 20.84 3.66
CA LYS A 112 8.18 21.35 4.96
C LYS A 112 7.08 20.54 5.63
N ASN A 113 6.21 19.92 4.87
CA ASN A 113 4.99 19.30 5.39
C ASN A 113 4.91 17.78 5.18
N ILE A 114 6.03 17.16 4.76
CA ILE A 114 6.18 15.70 4.67
C ILE A 114 7.34 15.28 5.58
N GLU A 115 7.04 14.39 6.50
CA GLU A 115 8.01 13.75 7.40
C GLU A 115 8.20 12.29 6.97
N PHE A 116 9.40 11.75 7.18
CA PHE A 116 9.75 10.39 6.82
C PHE A 116 10.18 9.63 8.07
N VAL A 117 9.50 8.52 8.34
CA VAL A 117 9.72 7.70 9.53
C VAL A 117 9.84 6.24 9.12
N GLN A 118 10.92 5.58 9.52
CA GLN A 118 11.06 4.16 9.38
C GLN A 118 10.26 3.42 10.47
N GLY A 119 9.45 2.44 10.10
CA GLY A 119 8.72 1.64 11.06
C GLY A 119 7.83 0.57 10.44
N ASP A 120 7.27 -0.25 11.32
CA ASP A 120 6.46 -1.42 10.97
C ASP A 120 4.96 -1.10 10.98
N ALA A 121 4.25 -1.46 9.92
CA ALA A 121 2.80 -1.29 9.83
C ALA A 121 2.03 -2.08 10.91
N GLU A 122 2.63 -3.12 11.47
CA GLU A 122 2.05 -3.95 12.54
C GLU A 122 2.33 -3.38 13.96
N ALA A 123 3.14 -2.30 14.06
CA ALA A 123 3.47 -1.61 15.32
C ALA A 123 3.80 -0.14 15.04
N ILE A 124 2.77 0.66 14.72
CA ILE A 124 2.95 2.05 14.34
C ILE A 124 3.36 2.91 15.54
N GLY A 125 4.55 3.52 15.49
CA GLY A 125 5.17 4.29 16.57
C GLY A 125 4.58 5.69 16.78
N PHE A 126 3.25 5.84 16.66
CA PHE A 126 2.52 7.06 16.95
C PHE A 126 1.39 6.79 17.94
N ASP A 127 1.01 7.82 18.69
CA ASP A 127 -0.07 7.75 19.67
C ASP A 127 -1.43 7.52 18.98
N ASP A 128 -2.39 7.02 19.77
CA ASP A 128 -3.77 6.90 19.35
C ASP A 128 -4.35 8.24 18.91
N ASN A 129 -5.23 8.22 17.93
CA ASN A 129 -5.99 9.41 17.52
C ASN A 129 -5.10 10.60 17.08
N THR A 130 -3.97 10.32 16.42
CA THR A 130 -3.03 11.35 15.96
C THR A 130 -3.42 11.94 14.61
N PHE A 131 -3.87 11.12 13.67
CA PHE A 131 -4.08 11.52 12.28
C PHE A 131 -5.56 11.63 11.91
N HIS A 132 -5.90 12.48 10.95
CA HIS A 132 -7.24 12.58 10.39
C HIS A 132 -7.51 11.52 9.32
N CYS A 133 -6.44 10.98 8.72
CA CYS A 133 -6.52 9.90 7.74
C CYS A 133 -5.27 9.03 7.80
N ALA A 134 -5.43 7.72 7.65
CA ALA A 134 -4.35 6.79 7.36
C ALA A 134 -4.58 6.16 5.99
N THR A 135 -3.54 6.14 5.15
CA THR A 135 -3.54 5.47 3.86
C THR A 135 -2.51 4.34 3.85
N ILE A 136 -2.79 3.29 3.09
CA ILE A 136 -1.82 2.29 2.69
C ILE A 136 -2.07 1.92 1.24
N GLY A 137 -1.05 2.11 0.38
CA GLY A 137 -1.14 1.88 -1.06
C GLY A 137 -0.20 0.80 -1.54
N PHE A 138 -0.74 -0.35 -2.01
CA PHE A 138 0.02 -1.49 -2.56
C PHE A 138 1.01 -2.12 -1.57
N GLY A 139 0.77 -1.93 -0.27
CA GLY A 139 1.65 -2.38 0.81
C GLY A 139 1.04 -3.45 1.71
N ILE A 140 -0.28 -3.40 1.93
CA ILE A 140 -0.91 -4.22 2.98
C ILE A 140 -0.85 -5.73 2.71
N ARG A 141 -0.82 -6.17 1.45
CA ARG A 141 -0.67 -7.59 1.12
C ARG A 141 0.66 -8.19 1.57
N ASN A 142 1.65 -7.34 1.84
CA ASN A 142 3.01 -7.73 2.20
C ASN A 142 3.21 -7.87 3.73
N VAL A 143 2.30 -7.35 4.55
CA VAL A 143 2.38 -7.51 6.01
C VAL A 143 2.19 -8.98 6.40
N THR A 144 2.70 -9.35 7.56
CA THR A 144 2.57 -10.72 8.06
C THR A 144 1.19 -10.95 8.66
N HIS A 145 0.70 -10.00 9.46
CA HIS A 145 -0.57 -10.06 10.16
C HIS A 145 -1.50 -8.91 9.72
N LEU A 146 -2.33 -9.17 8.69
CA LEU A 146 -3.24 -8.18 8.10
C LEU A 146 -4.12 -7.48 9.14
N GLU A 147 -4.72 -8.26 10.05
CA GLU A 147 -5.62 -7.71 11.08
C GLU A 147 -4.87 -6.79 12.05
N THR A 148 -3.65 -7.13 12.45
CA THR A 148 -2.81 -6.30 13.30
C THR A 148 -2.51 -4.96 12.64
N ALA A 149 -2.07 -4.98 11.37
CA ALA A 149 -1.80 -3.76 10.63
C ALA A 149 -3.06 -2.88 10.46
N LEU A 150 -4.23 -3.49 10.18
CA LEU A 150 -5.50 -2.77 10.09
C LEU A 150 -5.89 -2.13 11.43
N ARG A 151 -5.70 -2.83 12.55
CA ARG A 151 -5.94 -2.29 13.91
C ARG A 151 -5.02 -1.11 14.20
N GLU A 152 -3.75 -1.19 13.85
CA GLU A 152 -2.79 -0.09 14.01
C GLU A 152 -3.16 1.13 13.16
N LEU A 153 -3.53 0.93 11.87
CA LEU A 153 -4.05 1.99 11.01
C LEU A 153 -5.27 2.68 11.65
N MET A 154 -6.22 1.88 12.20
CA MET A 154 -7.39 2.42 12.86
C MET A 154 -7.01 3.12 14.18
N ARG A 155 -6.09 2.56 14.97
CA ARG A 155 -5.67 3.11 16.26
C ARG A 155 -5.15 4.53 16.14
N VAL A 156 -4.26 4.78 15.19
CA VAL A 156 -3.63 6.09 15.01
C VAL A 156 -4.54 7.14 14.37
N VAL A 157 -5.68 6.75 13.83
CA VAL A 157 -6.66 7.66 13.23
C VAL A 157 -7.60 8.21 14.32
N LYS A 158 -7.95 9.49 14.23
CA LYS A 158 -8.92 10.17 15.10
C LYS A 158 -10.35 9.64 14.88
N PRO A 159 -11.24 9.67 15.89
CA PRO A 159 -12.67 9.46 15.66
C PRO A 159 -13.20 10.40 14.56
N GLY A 160 -14.01 9.85 13.65
CA GLY A 160 -14.49 10.52 12.44
C GLY A 160 -13.49 10.51 11.26
N GLY A 161 -12.23 10.13 11.50
CA GLY A 161 -11.20 9.99 10.48
C GLY A 161 -11.33 8.72 9.63
N ARG A 162 -10.52 8.59 8.62
CA ARG A 162 -10.64 7.53 7.62
C ARG A 162 -9.39 6.66 7.55
N VAL A 163 -9.61 5.35 7.41
CA VAL A 163 -8.59 4.37 7.00
C VAL A 163 -8.88 3.99 5.55
N ILE A 164 -7.89 4.13 4.68
CA ILE A 164 -8.03 3.88 3.23
C ILE A 164 -6.92 2.93 2.77
N CYS A 165 -7.33 1.82 2.18
CA CYS A 165 -6.44 0.85 1.56
C CYS A 165 -6.65 0.82 0.05
N LEU A 166 -5.60 1.12 -0.72
CA LEU A 166 -5.52 0.86 -2.16
C LEU A 166 -4.66 -0.37 -2.36
N GLU A 167 -5.24 -1.44 -2.90
CA GLU A 167 -4.48 -2.68 -3.12
C GLU A 167 -4.92 -3.38 -4.42
N PHE A 168 -4.01 -4.16 -4.98
CA PHE A 168 -4.38 -5.11 -6.04
C PHE A 168 -5.38 -6.13 -5.51
N SER A 169 -6.25 -6.58 -6.41
CA SER A 169 -7.35 -7.46 -6.03
C SER A 169 -7.74 -8.40 -7.17
N HIS A 170 -8.88 -9.04 -7.05
CA HIS A 170 -9.33 -10.06 -7.98
C HIS A 170 -10.25 -9.46 -9.06
N PRO A 171 -9.95 -9.67 -10.37
CA PRO A 171 -10.81 -9.22 -11.45
C PRO A 171 -12.26 -9.72 -11.29
N THR A 172 -13.23 -8.84 -11.50
CA THR A 172 -14.66 -9.17 -11.36
C THR A 172 -15.21 -9.96 -12.55
N SER A 173 -14.63 -9.80 -13.74
CA SER A 173 -15.01 -10.55 -14.94
C SER A 173 -14.10 -11.77 -15.13
N LYS A 174 -14.72 -12.96 -15.30
CA LYS A 174 -13.98 -14.21 -15.53
C LYS A 174 -13.14 -14.19 -16.81
N LEU A 175 -13.63 -13.60 -17.89
CA LEU A 175 -12.89 -13.50 -19.16
C LEU A 175 -11.70 -12.57 -19.02
N PHE A 176 -11.93 -11.41 -18.44
CA PHE A 176 -10.87 -10.44 -18.19
C PHE A 176 -9.83 -10.99 -17.21
N GLY A 177 -10.26 -11.73 -16.19
CA GLY A 177 -9.38 -12.42 -15.25
C GLY A 177 -8.38 -13.35 -15.93
N LYS A 178 -8.85 -14.18 -16.89
CA LYS A 178 -7.96 -15.08 -17.65
C LYS A 178 -6.89 -14.31 -18.46
N LEU A 179 -7.27 -13.20 -19.08
CA LEU A 179 -6.33 -12.33 -19.82
C LEU A 179 -5.32 -11.67 -18.87
N TYR A 180 -5.82 -11.17 -17.74
CA TYR A 180 -4.96 -10.58 -16.71
C TYR A 180 -4.00 -11.60 -16.10
N ASP A 181 -4.40 -12.86 -15.96
CA ASP A 181 -3.51 -13.94 -15.51
C ASP A 181 -2.35 -14.17 -16.47
N ILE A 182 -2.64 -14.23 -17.77
CA ILE A 182 -1.58 -14.36 -18.78
C ILE A 182 -0.62 -13.17 -18.69
N TYR A 183 -1.15 -11.96 -18.57
CA TYR A 183 -0.35 -10.76 -18.44
C TYR A 183 0.50 -10.78 -17.16
N SER A 184 -0.12 -11.04 -16.01
CA SER A 184 0.54 -10.95 -14.70
C SER A 184 1.54 -12.06 -14.44
N PHE A 185 1.28 -13.30 -14.89
CA PHE A 185 2.18 -14.44 -14.66
C PHE A 185 3.21 -14.69 -15.75
N LYS A 186 2.97 -14.20 -16.99
CA LYS A 186 3.89 -14.46 -18.10
C LYS A 186 4.60 -13.20 -18.58
N ILE A 187 3.91 -12.06 -18.65
CA ILE A 187 4.47 -10.84 -19.25
C ILE A 187 5.17 -9.98 -18.19
N ILE A 188 4.55 -9.73 -17.05
CA ILE A 188 5.13 -8.89 -15.98
C ILE A 188 6.51 -9.42 -15.51
N PRO A 189 6.71 -10.72 -15.22
CA PRO A 189 8.02 -11.22 -14.80
C PRO A 189 9.12 -11.02 -15.85
N GLU A 190 8.80 -11.13 -17.14
CA GLU A 190 9.78 -10.92 -18.22
C GLU A 190 10.13 -9.43 -18.36
N ILE A 191 9.14 -8.53 -18.30
CA ILE A 191 9.39 -7.08 -18.27
C ILE A 191 10.24 -6.73 -17.03
N GLY A 192 9.89 -7.27 -15.87
CA GLY A 192 10.63 -7.06 -14.63
C GLY A 192 12.08 -7.50 -14.75
N ASN A 193 12.31 -8.70 -15.27
CA ASN A 193 13.66 -9.21 -15.51
C ASN A 193 14.45 -8.32 -16.47
N LEU A 194 13.84 -7.89 -17.58
CA LEU A 194 14.49 -7.03 -18.56
C LEU A 194 14.87 -5.65 -18.00
N VAL A 195 13.99 -5.06 -17.21
CA VAL A 195 14.17 -3.68 -16.70
C VAL A 195 15.02 -3.65 -15.44
N THR A 196 14.80 -4.57 -14.49
CA THR A 196 15.42 -4.53 -13.16
C THR A 196 16.48 -5.61 -12.95
N GLY A 197 16.52 -6.64 -13.79
CA GLY A 197 17.36 -7.83 -13.58
C GLY A 197 16.82 -8.78 -12.48
N ASN A 198 15.65 -8.48 -11.89
CA ASN A 198 15.08 -9.27 -10.80
C ASN A 198 13.73 -9.87 -11.18
N ARG A 199 13.77 -11.08 -11.75
CA ARG A 199 12.56 -11.82 -12.11
C ARG A 199 11.75 -12.26 -10.87
N GLU A 200 12.42 -12.56 -9.77
CA GLU A 200 11.78 -13.09 -8.55
C GLU A 200 10.80 -12.07 -7.96
N ALA A 201 11.17 -10.80 -7.87
CA ALA A 201 10.30 -9.73 -7.39
C ALA A 201 8.99 -9.63 -8.17
N TYR A 202 9.05 -9.82 -9.49
CA TYR A 202 7.89 -9.73 -10.39
C TYR A 202 7.15 -11.06 -10.57
N THR A 203 7.70 -12.16 -10.10
CA THR A 203 6.97 -13.42 -9.89
C THR A 203 6.21 -13.38 -8.56
N TYR A 204 6.83 -12.84 -7.51
CA TYR A 204 6.19 -12.64 -6.21
C TYR A 204 4.93 -11.78 -6.29
N LEU A 205 4.94 -10.74 -7.13
CA LEU A 205 3.83 -9.80 -7.26
C LEU A 205 2.48 -10.49 -7.58
N PRO A 206 2.30 -11.21 -8.71
CA PRO A 206 1.03 -11.88 -9.00
C PRO A 206 0.69 -12.99 -8.00
N GLU A 207 1.69 -13.68 -7.44
CA GLU A 207 1.47 -14.69 -6.41
C GLU A 207 0.92 -14.08 -5.12
N SER A 208 1.48 -12.96 -4.66
CA SER A 208 1.02 -12.26 -3.45
C SER A 208 -0.40 -11.69 -3.64
N ILE A 209 -0.74 -11.20 -4.84
CA ILE A 209 -2.09 -10.73 -5.19
C ILE A 209 -3.10 -11.89 -5.09
N ARG A 210 -2.73 -13.09 -5.58
CA ARG A 210 -3.62 -14.26 -5.54
C ARG A 210 -3.92 -14.74 -4.13
N ASN A 211 -2.99 -14.58 -3.21
CA ASN A 211 -3.13 -14.96 -1.82
C ASN A 211 -3.77 -13.85 -0.95
N PHE A 212 -4.01 -12.67 -1.53
CA PHE A 212 -4.67 -11.57 -0.82
C PHE A 212 -6.19 -11.81 -0.79
N PRO A 213 -6.89 -11.42 0.30
CA PRO A 213 -8.34 -11.55 0.38
C PRO A 213 -9.08 -10.87 -0.78
N SER A 214 -10.22 -11.42 -1.17
CA SER A 214 -11.13 -10.77 -2.10
C SER A 214 -11.64 -9.43 -1.55
N GLN A 215 -12.21 -8.60 -2.41
CA GLN A 215 -12.72 -7.29 -2.01
C GLN A 215 -13.73 -7.38 -0.85
N GLU A 216 -14.62 -8.35 -0.89
CA GLU A 216 -15.65 -8.53 0.14
C GLU A 216 -15.06 -9.09 1.45
N GLU A 217 -14.14 -10.05 1.36
CA GLU A 217 -13.43 -10.58 2.53
C GLU A 217 -12.62 -9.49 3.22
N PHE A 218 -11.88 -8.67 2.46
CA PHE A 218 -11.09 -7.59 3.02
C PHE A 218 -11.98 -6.48 3.62
N LYS A 219 -13.10 -6.15 2.98
CA LYS A 219 -14.12 -5.27 3.57
C LYS A 219 -14.58 -5.81 4.91
N LYS A 220 -14.94 -7.11 4.97
CA LYS A 220 -15.37 -7.73 6.22
C LYS A 220 -14.29 -7.66 7.31
N MET A 221 -13.02 -7.90 6.98
CA MET A 221 -11.92 -7.74 7.94
C MET A 221 -11.86 -6.34 8.51
N MET A 222 -12.06 -5.30 7.69
CA MET A 222 -12.11 -3.91 8.15
C MET A 222 -13.33 -3.63 9.05
N GLU A 223 -14.49 -4.25 8.78
CA GLU A 223 -15.69 -4.17 9.63
C GLU A 223 -15.48 -4.88 10.97
N ASP A 224 -14.88 -6.08 10.94
CA ASP A 224 -14.65 -6.93 12.13
C ASP A 224 -13.67 -6.27 13.13
N ILE A 225 -12.75 -5.41 12.70
CA ILE A 225 -11.89 -4.62 13.58
C ILE A 225 -12.60 -3.38 14.18
N GLY A 226 -13.80 -3.04 13.73
CA GLY A 226 -14.61 -1.93 14.27
C GLY A 226 -14.68 -0.68 13.38
N LEU A 227 -14.20 -0.72 12.15
CA LEU A 227 -14.40 0.38 11.22
C LEU A 227 -15.86 0.46 10.76
N PHE A 228 -16.41 1.65 10.73
CA PHE A 228 -17.80 1.91 10.37
C PHE A 228 -17.96 2.32 8.91
N ARG A 229 -19.12 1.99 8.31
CA ARG A 229 -19.46 2.30 6.91
C ARG A 229 -18.38 1.90 5.92
N VAL A 230 -17.80 0.72 6.10
CA VAL A 230 -16.78 0.21 5.17
C VAL A 230 -17.39 0.02 3.79
N ARG A 231 -16.71 0.58 2.79
CA ARG A 231 -17.07 0.48 1.36
C ARG A 231 -15.82 0.20 0.55
N TYR A 232 -16.00 -0.43 -0.61
CA TYR A 232 -14.91 -0.54 -1.58
C TYR A 232 -15.36 -0.11 -2.98
N TYR A 233 -14.38 0.27 -3.78
CA TYR A 233 -14.53 0.69 -5.17
C TYR A 233 -13.57 -0.13 -6.01
N ASN A 234 -14.13 -0.91 -6.95
CA ASN A 234 -13.33 -1.64 -7.92
C ASN A 234 -12.77 -0.68 -8.96
N LEU A 235 -11.48 -0.78 -9.23
CA LEU A 235 -10.77 -0.02 -10.23
C LEU A 235 -10.34 -0.97 -11.36
N PHE A 236 -10.50 -0.52 -12.60
CA PHE A 236 -10.12 -1.27 -13.79
C PHE A 236 -10.57 -2.74 -13.73
N ASN A 237 -11.89 -2.95 -13.68
CA ASN A 237 -12.52 -4.28 -13.61
C ASN A 237 -12.07 -5.13 -12.40
N GLY A 238 -11.70 -4.49 -11.28
CA GLY A 238 -11.34 -5.17 -10.03
C GLY A 238 -9.87 -5.58 -9.92
N ILE A 239 -9.00 -5.25 -10.89
CA ILE A 239 -7.54 -5.47 -10.75
C ILE A 239 -6.99 -4.77 -9.50
N ALA A 240 -7.54 -3.61 -9.16
CA ALA A 240 -7.28 -2.94 -7.90
C ALA A 240 -8.60 -2.56 -7.25
N ALA A 241 -8.57 -2.38 -5.93
CA ALA A 241 -9.70 -1.89 -5.18
C ALA A 241 -9.27 -0.85 -4.14
N VAL A 242 -10.12 0.13 -3.89
CA VAL A 242 -9.96 1.09 -2.79
C VAL A 242 -10.99 0.78 -1.73
N HIS A 243 -10.54 0.37 -0.55
CA HIS A 243 -11.38 0.16 0.62
C HIS A 243 -11.29 1.37 1.55
N ILE A 244 -12.41 1.76 2.12
CA ILE A 244 -12.53 2.94 2.98
C ILE A 244 -13.39 2.58 4.18
N GLY A 245 -12.87 2.81 5.38
CA GLY A 245 -13.62 2.70 6.64
C GLY A 245 -13.47 3.97 7.47
N ILE A 246 -14.44 4.25 8.33
CA ILE A 246 -14.46 5.41 9.23
C ILE A 246 -14.26 4.91 10.65
N LYS A 247 -13.35 5.50 11.41
CA LYS A 247 -13.24 5.27 12.85
C LYS A 247 -14.35 6.02 13.57
N VAL A 248 -15.07 5.35 14.47
CA VAL A 248 -16.11 5.92 15.34
C VAL A 248 -15.62 6.12 16.75
#